data_ba761d8d7f1f061bc3ea5b7293458589
#
_entry.id   ba761d8d7f1f061bc3ea5b7293458589
#
_cell.length_a   1.000
_cell.length_b   1.000
_cell.length_c   1.000
_cell.angle_alpha   90.00
_cell.angle_beta   90.00
_cell.angle_gamma   90.00
#
_symmetry.space_group_name_H-M   'P 1'
#
loop_
_entity.id
_entity.type
_entity.pdbx_description
1 polymer ?
#
loop_
_entity_poly.entity_id
_entity_poly.type
_entity_poly.pdbx_seq_one_letter_code
_entity_poly.pdbx_strand_id
1 'polypeptide(L)'
;MDILDLERTVKPEWWIRQMADCDWIAGQYLYTLLSENRFHELYGNKSRVLALADGTRLAAFCTYAETDDIQDTELKPWLGFVYTNPDYRGRRLMGKLIARAKELARADGYDALWVASRETGLYEKYGAEYVTDMTDRRGESSGIYRMDTYGFYGWKEADMKARIADYPGIETPRDLYSALWYVWKKETCAPRMQEDWSEDNRTLGQCTITAFLAQDIFGGRVYGVPLGDGNFHCFNVIGGKAFDLTSEQFGEEKLEYTLRYEQLRHDHFMKPGKRERYEMLKEELGRWCSADTKKA
;
A
#
# COMPACT_ATOMS: atom_id res chain seq x y z
N MET A 1 7.40 -15.87 -5.28
CA MET A 1 8.38 -14.78 -4.96
C MET A 1 7.93 -14.11 -3.67
N ASP A 2 8.83 -14.05 -2.70
CA ASP A 2 8.53 -13.58 -1.36
C ASP A 2 9.20 -12.23 -1.12
N ILE A 3 8.48 -11.29 -0.52
CA ILE A 3 9.06 -10.01 -0.09
C ILE A 3 9.64 -10.20 1.31
N LEU A 4 10.91 -9.93 1.44
CA LEU A 4 11.67 -10.02 2.69
C LEU A 4 11.98 -8.61 3.19
N ASP A 5 11.74 -8.35 4.46
CA ASP A 5 12.31 -7.23 5.21
C ASP A 5 13.61 -7.75 5.86
N LEU A 6 14.75 -7.28 5.40
CA LEU A 6 16.03 -7.85 5.83
C LEU A 6 16.32 -7.61 7.32
N GLU A 7 15.72 -6.58 7.93
CA GLU A 7 15.80 -6.34 9.38
C GLU A 7 15.09 -7.44 10.21
N ARG A 8 14.16 -8.15 9.60
CA ARG A 8 13.35 -9.21 10.24
C ARG A 8 13.64 -10.60 9.69
N THR A 9 14.55 -10.70 8.72
CA THR A 9 14.86 -11.95 8.03
C THR A 9 15.95 -12.73 8.79
N VAL A 10 15.75 -14.04 8.91
CA VAL A 10 16.79 -14.93 9.42
C VAL A 10 17.89 -15.06 8.37
N LYS A 11 19.16 -14.84 8.78
CA LYS A 11 20.36 -14.84 7.91
C LYS A 11 20.27 -13.83 6.76
N PRO A 12 20.10 -12.53 7.06
CA PRO A 12 20.02 -11.49 6.03
C PRO A 12 21.32 -11.43 5.18
N GLU A 13 22.47 -11.89 5.72
CA GLU A 13 23.78 -11.86 5.05
C GLU A 13 23.80 -12.64 3.73
N TRP A 14 22.95 -13.67 3.62
CA TRP A 14 22.79 -14.41 2.37
C TRP A 14 22.25 -13.52 1.24
N TRP A 15 21.27 -12.69 1.54
CA TRP A 15 20.64 -11.77 0.60
C TRP A 15 21.50 -10.56 0.32
N ILE A 16 22.11 -10.00 1.37
CA ILE A 16 23.04 -8.87 1.28
C ILE A 16 24.23 -9.21 0.38
N ARG A 17 24.82 -10.40 0.50
CA ARG A 17 25.94 -10.83 -0.35
C ARG A 17 25.60 -10.82 -1.84
N GLN A 18 24.37 -11.16 -2.22
CA GLN A 18 23.96 -11.14 -3.63
C GLN A 18 23.85 -9.72 -4.20
N MET A 19 23.75 -8.69 -3.37
CA MET A 19 23.77 -7.29 -3.81
C MET A 19 25.16 -6.86 -4.28
N ALA A 20 26.22 -7.51 -3.80
CA ALA A 20 27.59 -7.24 -4.25
C ALA A 20 27.81 -7.52 -5.73
N ASP A 21 27.09 -8.53 -6.27
CA ASP A 21 27.23 -9.00 -7.65
C ASP A 21 26.26 -8.32 -8.63
N CYS A 22 25.49 -7.30 -8.19
CA CYS A 22 24.56 -6.59 -9.07
C CYS A 22 25.30 -5.71 -10.09
N ASP A 23 24.71 -5.53 -11.27
CA ASP A 23 25.23 -4.72 -12.37
C ASP A 23 25.07 -3.19 -12.16
N TRP A 24 24.87 -2.74 -10.92
CA TRP A 24 24.57 -1.36 -10.56
C TRP A 24 25.43 -0.86 -9.40
N ILE A 25 26.20 0.20 -9.66
CA ILE A 25 27.17 0.75 -8.70
C ILE A 25 26.53 1.16 -7.35
N ALA A 26 25.33 1.75 -7.38
CA ALA A 26 24.65 2.14 -6.15
C ALA A 26 24.18 0.92 -5.35
N GLY A 27 23.82 -0.20 -6.00
CA GLY A 27 23.50 -1.44 -5.32
C GLY A 27 24.73 -2.07 -4.65
N GLN A 28 25.90 -2.01 -5.29
CA GLN A 28 27.18 -2.43 -4.69
C GLN A 28 27.57 -1.53 -3.50
N TYR A 29 27.28 -0.24 -3.60
CA TYR A 29 27.46 0.68 -2.48
C TYR A 29 26.53 0.35 -1.30
N LEU A 30 25.25 0.02 -1.57
CA LEU A 30 24.33 -0.46 -0.53
C LEU A 30 24.87 -1.71 0.17
N TYR A 31 25.41 -2.69 -0.60
CA TYR A 31 26.10 -3.85 -0.03
C TYR A 31 27.23 -3.44 0.94
N THR A 32 28.06 -2.49 0.54
CA THR A 32 29.15 -1.99 1.38
C THR A 32 28.63 -1.41 2.70
N LEU A 33 27.60 -0.54 2.61
CA LEU A 33 26.99 0.06 3.80
C LEU A 33 26.39 -0.96 4.76
N LEU A 34 25.71 -1.98 4.24
CA LEU A 34 25.13 -3.05 5.04
C LEU A 34 26.22 -3.92 5.69
N SER A 35 27.26 -4.26 4.93
CA SER A 35 28.39 -5.08 5.43
C SER A 35 29.21 -4.37 6.50
N GLU A 36 29.30 -3.05 6.44
CA GLU A 36 30.00 -2.19 7.40
C GLU A 36 29.09 -1.71 8.55
N ASN A 37 27.81 -2.09 8.58
CA ASN A 37 26.79 -1.62 9.55
C ASN A 37 26.60 -0.09 9.54
N ARG A 38 26.78 0.56 8.40
CA ARG A 38 26.68 2.03 8.23
C ARG A 38 25.37 2.50 7.62
N PHE A 39 24.53 1.58 7.17
CA PHE A 39 23.29 1.92 6.49
C PHE A 39 22.37 2.79 7.36
N HIS A 40 22.13 2.37 8.60
CA HIS A 40 21.25 3.12 9.51
C HIS A 40 21.86 4.45 9.98
N GLU A 41 23.18 4.54 10.08
CA GLU A 41 23.86 5.81 10.39
C GLU A 41 23.57 6.88 9.32
N LEU A 42 23.52 6.49 8.05
CA LEU A 42 23.37 7.41 6.91
C LEU A 42 21.91 7.65 6.53
N TYR A 43 21.05 6.63 6.64
CA TYR A 43 19.69 6.65 6.11
C TYR A 43 18.60 6.66 7.19
N GLY A 44 18.97 6.58 8.47
CA GLY A 44 18.05 6.63 9.61
C GLY A 44 17.76 5.26 10.23
N ASN A 45 17.47 5.28 11.53
CA ASN A 45 17.32 4.05 12.35
C ASN A 45 16.06 3.24 12.00
N LYS A 46 15.04 3.86 11.42
CA LYS A 46 13.81 3.17 10.98
C LYS A 46 13.88 2.68 9.54
N SER A 47 15.02 2.93 8.87
CA SER A 47 15.18 2.52 7.47
C SER A 47 15.21 1.00 7.34
N ARG A 48 14.73 0.49 6.20
CA ARG A 48 14.56 -0.92 5.90
C ARG A 48 15.14 -1.25 4.53
N VAL A 49 15.65 -2.44 4.39
CA VAL A 49 15.98 -3.01 3.08
C VAL A 49 14.95 -4.08 2.74
N LEU A 50 14.25 -3.86 1.65
CA LEU A 50 13.24 -4.78 1.13
C LEU A 50 13.85 -5.57 -0.02
N ALA A 51 13.80 -6.89 0.04
CA ALA A 51 14.29 -7.79 -0.99
C ALA A 51 13.16 -8.65 -1.54
N LEU A 52 13.13 -8.87 -2.84
CA LEU A 52 12.23 -9.80 -3.49
C LEU A 52 13.00 -11.07 -3.85
N ALA A 53 12.63 -12.17 -3.22
CA ALA A 53 13.27 -13.46 -3.34
C ALA A 53 12.52 -14.39 -4.32
N ASP A 54 13.25 -15.04 -5.22
CA ASP A 54 12.77 -16.15 -6.05
C ASP A 54 13.53 -17.43 -5.65
N GLY A 55 12.96 -18.18 -4.72
CA GLY A 55 13.69 -19.27 -4.05
C GLY A 55 14.90 -18.75 -3.29
N THR A 56 16.10 -19.08 -3.75
CA THR A 56 17.37 -18.64 -3.16
C THR A 56 18.01 -17.45 -3.90
N ARG A 57 17.40 -16.95 -4.95
CA ARG A 57 17.94 -15.86 -5.79
C ARG A 57 17.30 -14.52 -5.43
N LEU A 58 18.12 -13.49 -5.37
CA LEU A 58 17.68 -12.10 -5.22
C LEU A 58 17.18 -11.57 -6.57
N ALA A 59 15.88 -11.37 -6.71
CA ALA A 59 15.25 -10.89 -7.93
C ALA A 59 15.22 -9.37 -8.05
N ALA A 60 14.97 -8.68 -6.92
CA ALA A 60 14.94 -7.23 -6.84
C ALA A 60 15.15 -6.77 -5.39
N PHE A 61 15.52 -5.51 -5.20
CA PHE A 61 15.54 -4.89 -3.87
C PHE A 61 15.28 -3.39 -3.97
N CYS A 62 14.92 -2.79 -2.84
CA CYS A 62 14.89 -1.35 -2.63
C CYS A 62 15.10 -1.04 -1.14
N THR A 63 15.24 0.23 -0.82
CA THR A 63 15.20 0.70 0.56
C THR A 63 13.96 1.54 0.81
N TYR A 64 13.43 1.44 2.02
CA TYR A 64 12.55 2.40 2.66
C TYR A 64 13.39 3.14 3.69
N ALA A 65 13.56 4.44 3.57
CA ALA A 65 14.55 5.18 4.35
C ALA A 65 14.01 6.51 4.90
N GLU A 66 14.52 6.93 6.05
CA GLU A 66 14.14 8.22 6.67
C GLU A 66 14.77 9.40 5.93
N THR A 67 15.93 9.20 5.29
CA THR A 67 16.63 10.22 4.49
C THR A 67 17.12 9.62 3.16
N ASP A 68 17.50 10.46 2.24
CA ASP A 68 18.15 10.12 0.96
C ASP A 68 19.42 10.96 0.77
N ASP A 69 20.09 10.79 -0.37
CA ASP A 69 21.27 11.60 -0.72
C ASP A 69 20.92 13.06 -1.11
N ILE A 70 19.65 13.46 -1.03
CA ILE A 70 19.18 14.83 -1.31
C ILE A 70 19.54 15.75 -0.15
N GLN A 71 20.09 16.94 -0.49
CA GLN A 71 20.49 17.95 0.48
C GLN A 71 19.31 18.82 0.95
N ASP A 72 19.44 19.35 2.16
CA ASP A 72 18.60 20.43 2.70
C ASP A 72 17.09 20.19 2.56
N THR A 73 16.63 18.97 2.88
CA THR A 73 15.22 18.58 2.79
C THR A 73 14.71 17.90 4.06
N GLU A 74 13.45 18.20 4.40
CA GLU A 74 12.69 17.52 5.45
C GLU A 74 11.75 16.43 4.88
N LEU A 75 11.82 16.19 3.57
CA LEU A 75 11.01 15.16 2.92
C LEU A 75 11.36 13.77 3.44
N LYS A 76 10.34 12.99 3.77
CA LYS A 76 10.45 11.61 4.24
C LYS A 76 9.11 10.91 4.19
N PRO A 77 9.07 9.56 4.16
CA PRO A 77 10.20 8.67 3.94
C PRO A 77 10.56 8.57 2.44
N TRP A 78 11.70 7.95 2.14
CA TRP A 78 12.23 7.79 0.80
C TRP A 78 12.22 6.33 0.35
N LEU A 79 11.89 6.11 -0.92
CA LEU A 79 12.16 4.89 -1.65
C LEU A 79 13.49 5.08 -2.39
N GLY A 80 14.52 4.38 -1.96
CA GLY A 80 15.85 4.46 -2.53
C GLY A 80 16.38 3.12 -3.01
N PHE A 81 17.54 3.12 -3.65
CA PHE A 81 18.26 1.92 -4.09
C PHE A 81 17.38 0.91 -4.84
N VAL A 82 16.51 1.37 -5.73
CA VAL A 82 15.57 0.52 -6.45
C VAL A 82 16.27 -0.23 -7.56
N TYR A 83 16.36 -1.55 -7.43
CA TYR A 83 17.06 -2.41 -8.37
C TYR A 83 16.22 -3.64 -8.73
N THR A 84 16.30 -4.03 -10.00
CA THR A 84 15.80 -5.32 -10.49
C THR A 84 16.89 -6.04 -11.27
N ASN A 85 17.20 -7.26 -10.86
CA ASN A 85 18.18 -8.11 -11.52
C ASN A 85 17.81 -8.29 -13.01
N PRO A 86 18.77 -8.19 -13.95
CA PRO A 86 18.54 -8.27 -15.39
C PRO A 86 17.66 -9.46 -15.82
N ASP A 87 17.86 -10.64 -15.24
CA ASP A 87 17.07 -11.85 -15.53
C ASP A 87 15.58 -11.72 -15.19
N TYR A 88 15.22 -10.72 -14.40
CA TYR A 88 13.86 -10.50 -13.89
C TYR A 88 13.21 -9.20 -14.40
N ARG A 89 13.92 -8.40 -15.19
CA ARG A 89 13.38 -7.15 -15.78
C ARG A 89 12.17 -7.43 -16.67
N GLY A 90 11.31 -6.43 -16.83
CA GLY A 90 10.07 -6.56 -17.62
C GLY A 90 8.90 -7.25 -16.91
N ARG A 91 9.08 -7.78 -15.69
CA ARG A 91 8.05 -8.51 -14.91
C ARG A 91 7.33 -7.61 -13.88
N ARG A 92 7.52 -6.31 -13.93
CA ARG A 92 6.92 -5.32 -13.00
C ARG A 92 7.19 -5.58 -11.51
N LEU A 93 8.30 -6.21 -11.16
CA LEU A 93 8.63 -6.58 -9.77
C LEU A 93 8.82 -5.36 -8.86
N MET A 94 9.26 -4.23 -9.41
CA MET A 94 9.37 -2.97 -8.67
C MET A 94 8.03 -2.56 -8.04
N GLY A 95 6.90 -2.81 -8.71
CA GLY A 95 5.57 -2.51 -8.17
C GLY A 95 5.28 -3.20 -6.85
N LYS A 96 5.75 -4.46 -6.67
CA LYS A 96 5.58 -5.19 -5.41
C LYS A 96 6.39 -4.57 -4.27
N LEU A 97 7.62 -4.15 -4.56
CA LEU A 97 8.49 -3.47 -3.58
C LEU A 97 7.93 -2.09 -3.19
N ILE A 98 7.44 -1.31 -4.18
CA ILE A 98 6.78 -0.01 -3.95
C ILE A 98 5.54 -0.20 -3.09
N ALA A 99 4.69 -1.19 -3.37
CA ALA A 99 3.51 -1.48 -2.56
C ALA A 99 3.89 -1.76 -1.09
N ARG A 100 4.95 -2.56 -0.87
CA ARG A 100 5.46 -2.83 0.48
C ARG A 100 6.03 -1.59 1.16
N ALA A 101 6.77 -0.75 0.44
CA ALA A 101 7.28 0.51 0.98
C ALA A 101 6.14 1.48 1.36
N LYS A 102 5.07 1.56 0.55
CA LYS A 102 3.85 2.32 0.88
C LYS A 102 3.15 1.79 2.14
N GLU A 103 3.11 0.47 2.35
CA GLU A 103 2.59 -0.12 3.59
C GLU A 103 3.39 0.32 4.82
N LEU A 104 4.73 0.29 4.74
CA LEU A 104 5.60 0.76 5.81
C LEU A 104 5.39 2.26 6.08
N ALA A 105 5.30 3.07 5.02
CA ALA A 105 5.05 4.50 5.15
C ALA A 105 3.71 4.78 5.87
N ARG A 106 2.62 4.07 5.51
CA ARG A 106 1.34 4.18 6.23
C ARG A 106 1.44 3.77 7.70
N ALA A 107 2.15 2.68 7.99
CA ALA A 107 2.36 2.21 9.35
C ALA A 107 3.14 3.22 10.21
N ASP A 108 4.05 3.98 9.59
CA ASP A 108 4.79 5.07 10.23
C ASP A 108 4.05 6.42 10.21
N GLY A 109 2.81 6.47 9.69
CA GLY A 109 1.94 7.65 9.69
C GLY A 109 2.19 8.62 8.53
N TYR A 110 2.89 8.20 7.47
CA TYR A 110 3.15 9.03 6.29
C TYR A 110 2.12 8.80 5.19
N ASP A 111 1.62 9.87 4.60
CA ASP A 111 0.69 9.84 3.46
C ASP A 111 1.40 9.92 2.10
N ALA A 112 2.69 10.13 2.09
CA ALA A 112 3.54 10.20 0.91
C ALA A 112 4.81 9.36 1.07
N LEU A 113 5.29 8.82 -0.05
CA LEU A 113 6.60 8.19 -0.23
C LEU A 113 7.33 8.98 -1.31
N TRP A 114 8.57 9.37 -1.05
CA TRP A 114 9.37 10.21 -1.93
C TRP A 114 10.41 9.38 -2.70
N VAL A 115 10.74 9.81 -3.89
CA VAL A 115 11.79 9.19 -4.73
C VAL A 115 12.63 10.28 -5.35
N ALA A 116 13.96 10.14 -5.27
CA ALA A 116 14.90 10.91 -6.07
C ALA A 116 15.36 10.09 -7.26
N SER A 117 15.21 10.60 -8.47
CA SER A 117 15.61 9.87 -9.68
C SER A 117 15.99 10.80 -10.82
N ARG A 118 16.93 10.35 -11.66
CA ARG A 118 17.24 10.97 -12.94
C ARG A 118 16.48 10.32 -14.11
N GLU A 119 15.79 9.22 -13.84
CA GLU A 119 14.95 8.53 -14.81
C GLU A 119 13.59 9.20 -14.90
N THR A 120 13.20 9.64 -16.09
CA THR A 120 11.87 10.19 -16.38
C THR A 120 10.95 9.13 -16.95
N GLY A 121 9.66 9.16 -16.58
CA GLY A 121 8.64 8.21 -17.07
C GLY A 121 8.75 6.81 -16.46
N LEU A 122 9.63 6.60 -15.46
CA LEU A 122 9.76 5.31 -14.77
C LEU A 122 8.78 5.21 -13.59
N TYR A 123 8.89 6.12 -12.66
CA TYR A 123 8.11 6.10 -11.42
C TYR A 123 6.67 6.57 -11.63
N GLU A 124 6.42 7.38 -12.65
CA GLU A 124 5.07 7.80 -13.06
C GLU A 124 4.19 6.61 -13.46
N LYS A 125 4.77 5.52 -13.99
CA LYS A 125 4.06 4.25 -14.25
C LYS A 125 3.55 3.55 -12.99
N TYR A 126 4.02 3.99 -11.83
CA TYR A 126 3.61 3.50 -10.50
C TYR A 126 2.85 4.56 -9.71
N GLY A 127 2.35 5.60 -10.41
CA GLY A 127 1.55 6.66 -9.83
C GLY A 127 2.36 7.72 -9.07
N ALA A 128 3.65 7.87 -9.38
CA ALA A 128 4.44 8.97 -8.87
C ALA A 128 4.19 10.25 -9.67
N GLU A 129 4.15 11.38 -8.98
CA GLU A 129 4.03 12.71 -9.57
C GLU A 129 5.36 13.45 -9.41
N TYR A 130 5.89 13.99 -10.51
CA TYR A 130 7.05 14.88 -10.45
C TYR A 130 6.69 16.17 -9.70
N VAL A 131 7.57 16.56 -8.78
CA VAL A 131 7.35 17.77 -7.95
C VAL A 131 8.33 18.88 -8.30
N THR A 132 9.63 18.57 -8.31
CA THR A 132 10.70 19.56 -8.54
C THR A 132 12.03 18.85 -8.80
N ASP A 133 13.08 19.60 -9.12
CA ASP A 133 14.45 19.15 -9.05
C ASP A 133 15.11 19.58 -7.73
N MET A 134 15.96 18.73 -7.18
CA MET A 134 16.78 19.01 -6.00
C MET A 134 18.20 18.50 -6.22
N THR A 135 19.15 19.07 -5.47
CA THR A 135 20.56 18.72 -5.57
C THR A 135 20.92 17.60 -4.60
N ASP A 136 21.62 16.59 -5.07
CA ASP A 136 22.18 15.53 -4.24
C ASP A 136 23.50 15.95 -3.56
N ARG A 137 24.02 15.12 -2.64
CA ARG A 137 25.27 15.39 -1.90
C ARG A 137 26.51 15.50 -2.79
N ARG A 138 26.42 15.10 -4.05
CA ARG A 138 27.49 15.23 -5.05
C ARG A 138 27.38 16.50 -5.89
N GLY A 139 26.34 17.30 -5.65
CA GLY A 139 26.05 18.51 -6.39
C GLY A 139 25.33 18.29 -7.72
N GLU A 140 24.78 17.09 -7.94
CA GLU A 140 24.06 16.73 -9.16
C GLU A 140 22.55 16.87 -8.98
N SER A 141 21.85 17.30 -10.04
CA SER A 141 20.40 17.46 -10.02
C SER A 141 19.68 16.10 -10.14
N SER A 142 18.63 15.90 -9.34
CA SER A 142 17.72 14.76 -9.41
C SER A 142 16.28 15.24 -9.36
N GLY A 143 15.41 14.67 -10.18
CA GLY A 143 13.98 14.88 -10.11
C GLY A 143 13.43 14.24 -8.83
N ILE A 144 12.59 14.99 -8.12
CA ILE A 144 11.89 14.54 -6.92
C ILE A 144 10.46 14.18 -7.28
N TYR A 145 10.09 12.96 -6.95
CA TYR A 145 8.78 12.40 -7.23
C TYR A 145 8.07 12.08 -5.91
N ARG A 146 6.77 12.34 -5.87
CA ARG A 146 5.88 12.01 -4.76
C ARG A 146 4.94 10.88 -5.15
N MET A 147 4.80 9.87 -4.31
CA MET A 147 3.80 8.82 -4.42
C MET A 147 2.85 8.91 -3.23
N ASP A 148 1.55 8.99 -3.47
CA ASP A 148 0.56 8.84 -2.41
C ASP A 148 0.62 7.41 -1.85
N THR A 149 0.60 7.26 -0.52
CA THR A 149 0.65 5.94 0.12
C THR A 149 -0.70 5.25 0.14
N TYR A 150 -1.79 6.02 0.06
CA TYR A 150 -3.15 5.52 -0.10
C TYR A 150 -3.57 5.60 -1.57
N GLY A 151 -4.16 4.53 -2.10
CA GLY A 151 -4.66 4.46 -3.48
C GLY A 151 -6.16 4.61 -3.60
N PHE A 152 -6.92 4.59 -2.52
CA PHE A 152 -8.37 4.63 -2.57
C PHE A 152 -8.93 6.04 -2.86
N TYR A 153 -10.06 6.09 -3.59
CA TYR A 153 -10.72 7.34 -3.92
C TYR A 153 -11.15 8.11 -2.67
N GLY A 154 -10.89 9.43 -2.67
CA GLY A 154 -11.27 10.33 -1.56
C GLY A 154 -10.38 10.23 -0.31
N TRP A 155 -9.25 9.53 -0.36
CA TRP A 155 -8.39 9.31 0.79
C TRP A 155 -7.89 10.61 1.45
N LYS A 156 -7.66 11.68 0.66
CA LYS A 156 -7.19 12.98 1.18
C LYS A 156 -8.20 13.63 2.15
N GLU A 157 -9.48 13.39 1.92
CA GLU A 157 -10.59 13.93 2.72
C GLU A 157 -11.17 12.90 3.70
N ALA A 158 -10.63 11.68 3.74
CA ALA A 158 -11.09 10.58 4.59
C ALA A 158 -10.52 10.68 6.01
N ASP A 159 -10.89 11.75 6.72
CA ASP A 159 -10.43 12.12 8.07
C ASP A 159 -11.54 12.04 9.14
N MET A 160 -12.74 11.54 8.77
CA MET A 160 -13.86 11.40 9.70
C MET A 160 -13.55 10.40 10.80
N LYS A 161 -13.94 10.73 12.04
CA LYS A 161 -13.63 9.91 13.21
C LYS A 161 -14.59 8.74 13.39
N ALA A 162 -14.05 7.62 13.87
CA ALA A 162 -14.82 6.45 14.27
C ALA A 162 -15.86 6.82 15.34
N ARG A 163 -17.06 6.22 15.22
CA ARG A 163 -18.17 6.39 16.17
C ARG A 163 -18.26 5.27 17.18
N ILE A 164 -17.58 4.16 16.95
CA ILE A 164 -17.50 2.99 17.81
C ILE A 164 -16.06 2.71 18.17
N ALA A 165 -15.83 2.08 19.32
CA ALA A 165 -14.49 1.72 19.82
C ALA A 165 -14.18 0.22 19.69
N ASP A 166 -14.98 -0.52 18.93
CA ASP A 166 -14.90 -1.98 18.80
C ASP A 166 -13.60 -2.45 18.12
N TYR A 167 -12.94 -1.55 17.40
CA TYR A 167 -11.71 -1.83 16.64
C TYR A 167 -10.58 -0.92 17.10
N PRO A 168 -9.81 -1.29 18.14
CA PRO A 168 -8.66 -0.49 18.60
C PRO A 168 -7.70 -0.15 17.48
N GLY A 169 -7.25 1.10 17.41
CA GLY A 169 -6.37 1.60 16.36
C GLY A 169 -7.05 2.03 15.06
N ILE A 170 -8.38 1.85 14.92
CA ILE A 170 -9.14 2.36 13.78
C ILE A 170 -9.83 3.66 14.17
N GLU A 171 -9.21 4.79 13.89
CA GLU A 171 -9.76 6.11 14.17
C GLU A 171 -10.37 6.79 12.94
N THR A 172 -9.85 6.51 11.75
CA THR A 172 -10.25 7.12 10.48
C THR A 172 -10.41 6.07 9.38
N PRO A 173 -11.06 6.37 8.24
CA PRO A 173 -11.09 5.46 7.09
C PRO A 173 -9.71 5.09 6.55
N ARG A 174 -8.68 5.92 6.74
CA ARG A 174 -7.29 5.60 6.37
C ARG A 174 -6.74 4.46 7.24
N ASP A 175 -7.04 4.47 8.55
CA ASP A 175 -6.64 3.39 9.45
C ASP A 175 -7.39 2.10 9.09
N LEU A 176 -8.70 2.21 8.81
CA LEU A 176 -9.49 1.07 8.36
C LEU A 176 -8.93 0.48 7.06
N TYR A 177 -8.60 1.30 6.06
CA TYR A 177 -7.98 0.82 4.82
C TYR A 177 -6.66 0.09 5.10
N SER A 178 -5.80 0.65 5.95
CA SER A 178 -4.52 0.05 6.29
C SER A 178 -4.68 -1.32 6.98
N ALA A 179 -5.66 -1.45 7.87
CA ALA A 179 -6.00 -2.72 8.52
C ALA A 179 -6.59 -3.73 7.52
N LEU A 180 -7.54 -3.28 6.69
CA LEU A 180 -8.22 -4.12 5.71
C LEU A 180 -7.26 -4.67 4.64
N TRP A 181 -6.17 -3.98 4.36
CA TRP A 181 -5.11 -4.47 3.47
C TRP A 181 -4.56 -5.84 3.90
N TYR A 182 -4.53 -6.12 5.20
CA TYR A 182 -4.11 -7.41 5.76
C TYR A 182 -5.25 -8.40 6.01
N VAL A 183 -6.49 -7.91 5.97
CA VAL A 183 -7.69 -8.68 6.33
C VAL A 183 -8.47 -9.16 5.10
N TRP A 184 -8.45 -8.38 4.00
CA TRP A 184 -9.04 -8.83 2.74
C TRP A 184 -8.38 -10.10 2.23
N LYS A 185 -9.20 -11.09 1.91
CA LYS A 185 -8.76 -12.39 1.43
C LYS A 185 -9.75 -12.97 0.41
N LYS A 186 -9.36 -14.07 -0.22
CA LYS A 186 -10.18 -14.74 -1.24
C LYS A 186 -11.57 -15.10 -0.73
N GLU A 187 -11.68 -15.55 0.52
CA GLU A 187 -12.93 -15.98 1.14
C GLU A 187 -13.90 -14.80 1.41
N THR A 188 -13.38 -13.60 1.61
CA THR A 188 -14.20 -12.38 1.75
C THR A 188 -14.54 -11.76 0.39
N CYS A 189 -13.87 -12.13 -0.70
CA CYS A 189 -14.19 -11.69 -2.06
C CYS A 189 -15.55 -12.21 -2.53
N ALA A 190 -16.23 -11.45 -3.40
CA ALA A 190 -17.48 -11.88 -4.02
C ALA A 190 -17.29 -13.21 -4.78
N PRO A 191 -18.16 -14.24 -4.60
CA PRO A 191 -17.94 -15.58 -5.15
C PRO A 191 -17.63 -15.60 -6.65
N ARG A 192 -18.29 -14.75 -7.44
CA ARG A 192 -18.06 -14.62 -8.88
C ARG A 192 -16.69 -14.09 -9.30
N MET A 193 -15.92 -13.52 -8.33
CA MET A 193 -14.62 -12.88 -8.57
C MET A 193 -13.48 -13.57 -7.80
N GLN A 194 -13.77 -14.63 -7.05
CA GLN A 194 -12.76 -15.31 -6.21
C GLN A 194 -11.64 -15.96 -7.02
N GLU A 195 -11.91 -16.39 -8.25
CA GLU A 195 -10.89 -17.00 -9.11
C GLU A 195 -9.86 -15.95 -9.58
N ASP A 196 -10.30 -14.70 -9.75
CA ASP A 196 -9.45 -13.60 -10.20
C ASP A 196 -8.81 -12.84 -9.02
N TRP A 197 -9.24 -13.13 -7.78
CA TRP A 197 -8.70 -12.47 -6.60
C TRP A 197 -7.24 -12.87 -6.36
N SER A 198 -6.40 -11.90 -6.05
CA SER A 198 -4.99 -12.12 -5.71
C SER A 198 -4.50 -11.11 -4.69
N GLU A 199 -3.34 -11.38 -4.09
CA GLU A 199 -2.68 -10.42 -3.20
C GLU A 199 -2.23 -9.14 -3.92
N ASP A 200 -2.07 -9.17 -5.23
CA ASP A 200 -1.76 -8.00 -6.05
C ASP A 200 -3.03 -7.15 -6.34
N ASN A 201 -4.25 -7.71 -6.12
CA ASN A 201 -5.54 -7.01 -6.23
C ASN A 201 -6.48 -7.41 -5.08
N ARG A 202 -6.12 -7.03 -3.86
CA ARG A 202 -6.84 -7.41 -2.63
C ARG A 202 -8.24 -6.83 -2.54
N THR A 203 -8.49 -5.68 -3.16
CA THR A 203 -9.78 -4.97 -3.14
C THR A 203 -10.84 -5.61 -4.03
N LEU A 204 -10.44 -6.54 -4.92
CA LEU A 204 -11.34 -7.18 -5.87
C LEU A 204 -12.51 -7.87 -5.17
N GLY A 205 -13.74 -7.49 -5.54
CA GLY A 205 -14.97 -8.09 -5.04
C GLY A 205 -15.28 -7.84 -3.55
N GLN A 206 -14.60 -6.88 -2.92
CA GLN A 206 -14.75 -6.54 -1.49
C GLN A 206 -15.72 -5.37 -1.24
N CYS A 207 -16.16 -4.63 -2.27
CA CYS A 207 -16.78 -3.32 -2.16
C CYS A 207 -17.99 -3.26 -1.20
N THR A 208 -18.96 -4.16 -1.36
CA THR A 208 -20.21 -4.10 -0.58
C THR A 208 -19.97 -4.30 0.92
N ILE A 209 -19.23 -5.35 1.28
CA ILE A 209 -19.01 -5.68 2.70
C ILE A 209 -18.11 -4.66 3.38
N THR A 210 -17.13 -4.12 2.64
CA THR A 210 -16.26 -3.05 3.12
C THR A 210 -17.03 -1.75 3.34
N ALA A 211 -17.90 -1.35 2.39
CA ALA A 211 -18.67 -0.13 2.53
C ALA A 211 -19.65 -0.20 3.72
N PHE A 212 -20.28 -1.35 3.98
CA PHE A 212 -21.15 -1.48 5.16
C PHE A 212 -20.38 -1.59 6.48
N LEU A 213 -19.19 -2.15 6.46
CA LEU A 213 -18.29 -2.14 7.62
C LEU A 213 -17.83 -0.71 7.95
N ALA A 214 -17.44 0.06 6.94
CA ALA A 214 -17.09 1.47 7.10
C ALA A 214 -18.29 2.30 7.60
N GLN A 215 -19.52 1.99 7.14
CA GLN A 215 -20.74 2.62 7.65
C GLN A 215 -20.97 2.31 9.14
N ASP A 216 -20.71 1.10 9.59
CA ASP A 216 -20.85 0.74 11.01
C ASP A 216 -19.87 1.52 11.88
N ILE A 217 -18.63 1.66 11.42
CA ILE A 217 -17.56 2.31 12.18
C ILE A 217 -17.71 3.84 12.18
N PHE A 218 -17.97 4.44 11.01
CA PHE A 218 -17.95 5.90 10.83
C PHE A 218 -19.34 6.53 10.65
N GLY A 219 -20.37 5.73 10.38
CA GLY A 219 -21.71 6.20 10.06
C GLY A 219 -21.85 6.62 8.59
N GLY A 220 -22.76 7.57 8.35
CA GLY A 220 -23.04 8.06 6.99
C GLY A 220 -23.92 7.11 6.17
N ARG A 221 -23.77 7.17 4.83
CA ARG A 221 -24.57 6.39 3.87
C ARG A 221 -23.68 5.65 2.89
N VAL A 222 -24.20 4.56 2.35
CA VAL A 222 -23.57 3.79 1.27
C VAL A 222 -24.30 4.11 -0.04
N TYR A 223 -23.54 4.44 -1.06
CA TYR A 223 -24.03 4.66 -2.42
C TYR A 223 -23.40 3.66 -3.39
N GLY A 224 -23.99 3.55 -4.58
CA GLY A 224 -23.53 2.63 -5.61
C GLY A 224 -23.23 3.32 -6.93
N VAL A 225 -22.12 2.92 -7.56
CA VAL A 225 -21.86 3.18 -8.98
C VAL A 225 -22.40 2.00 -9.77
N PRO A 226 -23.32 2.21 -10.76
CA PRO A 226 -23.86 1.12 -11.58
C PRO A 226 -22.76 0.50 -12.46
N LEU A 227 -22.71 -0.83 -12.50
CA LEU A 227 -21.72 -1.60 -13.30
C LEU A 227 -22.28 -2.18 -14.61
N GLY A 228 -23.43 -1.70 -15.09
CA GLY A 228 -24.01 -2.12 -16.35
C GLY A 228 -24.68 -3.50 -16.38
N ASP A 229 -24.35 -4.39 -15.46
CA ASP A 229 -24.89 -5.76 -15.31
C ASP A 229 -26.01 -5.87 -14.25
N GLY A 230 -26.55 -4.72 -13.81
CA GLY A 230 -27.52 -4.62 -12.72
C GLY A 230 -26.89 -4.69 -11.32
N ASN A 231 -25.58 -4.80 -11.23
CA ASN A 231 -24.84 -4.71 -9.98
C ASN A 231 -24.36 -3.28 -9.72
N PHE A 232 -23.99 -3.04 -8.47
CA PHE A 232 -23.44 -1.77 -8.01
C PHE A 232 -22.09 -2.01 -7.34
N HIS A 233 -21.16 -1.10 -7.62
CA HIS A 233 -19.97 -0.93 -6.81
C HIS A 233 -20.27 0.02 -5.66
N CYS A 234 -20.04 -0.38 -4.41
CA CYS A 234 -20.43 0.38 -3.23
C CYS A 234 -19.32 1.27 -2.71
N PHE A 235 -19.67 2.50 -2.33
CA PHE A 235 -18.79 3.48 -1.70
C PHE A 235 -19.51 4.22 -0.55
N ASN A 236 -18.77 4.97 0.26
CA ASN A 236 -19.29 5.66 1.43
C ASN A 236 -19.38 7.16 1.24
N VAL A 237 -20.38 7.78 1.89
CA VAL A 237 -20.50 9.24 1.98
C VAL A 237 -20.81 9.65 3.42
N ILE A 238 -19.97 10.51 3.98
CA ILE A 238 -20.08 11.01 5.35
C ILE A 238 -19.87 12.52 5.35
N GLY A 239 -20.85 13.28 5.84
CA GLY A 239 -20.75 14.75 5.88
C GLY A 239 -20.53 15.40 4.51
N GLY A 240 -21.03 14.78 3.44
CA GLY A 240 -20.85 15.25 2.06
C GLY A 240 -19.52 14.84 1.42
N LYS A 241 -18.60 14.22 2.15
CA LYS A 241 -17.33 13.69 1.64
C LYS A 241 -17.51 12.25 1.19
N ALA A 242 -17.16 11.95 -0.07
CA ALA A 242 -17.20 10.61 -0.63
C ALA A 242 -15.84 9.94 -0.57
N PHE A 243 -15.80 8.65 -0.19
CA PHE A 243 -14.59 7.83 -0.25
C PHE A 243 -14.94 6.38 -0.59
N ASP A 244 -14.00 5.69 -1.20
CA ASP A 244 -14.17 4.30 -1.64
C ASP A 244 -12.91 3.48 -1.36
N LEU A 245 -12.91 2.74 -0.25
CA LEU A 245 -11.77 1.95 0.22
C LEU A 245 -11.37 0.83 -0.74
N THR A 246 -12.16 0.55 -1.77
CA THR A 246 -11.95 -0.55 -2.72
C THR A 246 -11.86 -0.11 -4.17
N SER A 247 -11.71 1.20 -4.42
CA SER A 247 -11.63 1.76 -5.77
C SER A 247 -10.47 1.22 -6.61
N GLU A 248 -9.38 0.80 -5.98
CA GLU A 248 -8.18 0.28 -6.66
C GLU A 248 -8.46 -0.99 -7.48
N GLN A 249 -9.55 -1.71 -7.22
CA GLN A 249 -9.94 -2.88 -8.04
C GLN A 249 -10.20 -2.54 -9.52
N PHE A 250 -10.43 -1.28 -9.84
CA PHE A 250 -10.71 -0.81 -11.20
C PHE A 250 -9.45 -0.31 -11.93
N GLY A 251 -8.29 -0.28 -11.25
CA GLY A 251 -7.04 0.20 -11.84
C GLY A 251 -7.16 1.65 -12.32
N GLU A 252 -6.97 1.88 -13.62
CA GLU A 252 -7.03 3.23 -14.22
C GLU A 252 -8.46 3.68 -14.60
N GLU A 253 -9.44 2.80 -14.51
CA GLU A 253 -10.84 3.14 -14.82
C GLU A 253 -11.38 4.13 -13.79
N LYS A 254 -11.89 5.27 -14.28
CA LYS A 254 -12.46 6.32 -13.43
C LYS A 254 -13.95 6.09 -13.25
N LEU A 255 -14.36 5.84 -12.02
CA LEU A 255 -15.75 5.71 -11.66
C LEU A 255 -16.39 7.08 -11.44
N GLU A 256 -17.69 7.19 -11.79
CA GLU A 256 -18.50 8.37 -11.52
C GLU A 256 -19.23 8.23 -10.18
N TYR A 257 -18.71 8.86 -9.12
CA TYR A 257 -19.26 8.80 -7.77
C TYR A 257 -20.42 9.78 -7.58
N THR A 258 -21.64 9.34 -7.93
CA THR A 258 -22.86 10.14 -7.78
C THR A 258 -23.69 9.72 -6.58
N LEU A 259 -24.39 10.65 -5.95
CA LEU A 259 -25.30 10.38 -4.80
C LEU A 259 -26.70 9.93 -5.25
N ARG A 260 -26.79 9.29 -6.42
CA ARG A 260 -28.08 8.94 -7.04
C ARG A 260 -28.64 7.60 -6.54
N TYR A 261 -27.78 6.63 -6.24
CA TYR A 261 -28.18 5.26 -5.94
C TYR A 261 -27.77 4.86 -4.52
N GLU A 262 -28.57 5.28 -3.53
CA GLU A 262 -28.35 4.85 -2.15
C GLU A 262 -28.53 3.34 -2.05
N GLN A 263 -27.61 2.66 -1.36
CA GLN A 263 -27.60 1.21 -1.19
C GLN A 263 -28.04 0.86 0.23
N LEU A 264 -29.07 0.06 0.34
CA LEU A 264 -29.62 -0.35 1.62
C LEU A 264 -29.03 -1.70 2.05
N ARG A 265 -28.57 -1.76 3.28
CA ARG A 265 -27.98 -2.97 3.88
C ARG A 265 -28.92 -4.18 3.77
N HIS A 266 -30.21 -3.98 4.04
CA HIS A 266 -31.21 -5.04 3.96
C HIS A 266 -31.20 -5.72 2.58
N ASP A 267 -31.25 -4.95 1.50
CA ASP A 267 -31.31 -5.48 0.14
C ASP A 267 -30.06 -6.28 -0.25
N HIS A 268 -28.91 -5.84 0.29
CA HIS A 268 -27.66 -6.55 0.05
C HIS A 268 -27.57 -7.83 0.85
N PHE A 269 -27.95 -7.85 2.12
CA PHE A 269 -27.81 -9.00 3.02
C PHE A 269 -28.92 -10.05 2.86
N MET A 270 -29.94 -9.76 2.05
CA MET A 270 -30.86 -10.79 1.55
C MET A 270 -30.25 -11.66 0.44
N LYS A 271 -29.17 -11.18 -0.20
CA LYS A 271 -28.47 -11.97 -1.22
C LYS A 271 -27.59 -13.04 -0.54
N PRO A 272 -27.64 -14.32 -1.01
CA PRO A 272 -26.89 -15.42 -0.40
C PRO A 272 -25.40 -15.12 -0.27
N GLY A 273 -24.78 -15.51 0.86
CA GLY A 273 -23.35 -15.44 1.12
C GLY A 273 -22.80 -14.02 1.40
N LYS A 274 -23.58 -12.95 1.23
CA LYS A 274 -23.09 -11.58 1.50
C LYS A 274 -22.94 -11.29 2.98
N ARG A 275 -23.93 -11.73 3.76
CA ARG A 275 -23.93 -11.53 5.22
C ARG A 275 -22.80 -12.34 5.88
N GLU A 276 -22.63 -13.56 5.46
CA GLU A 276 -21.58 -14.45 5.96
C GLU A 276 -20.19 -13.88 5.71
N ARG A 277 -19.93 -13.36 4.50
CA ARG A 277 -18.65 -12.71 4.16
C ARG A 277 -18.44 -11.41 4.95
N TYR A 278 -19.48 -10.65 5.17
CA TYR A 278 -19.43 -9.44 6.00
C TYR A 278 -19.08 -9.76 7.46
N GLU A 279 -19.72 -10.77 8.07
CA GLU A 279 -19.39 -11.20 9.44
C GLU A 279 -17.94 -11.74 9.51
N MET A 280 -17.51 -12.50 8.50
CA MET A 280 -16.13 -12.96 8.42
C MET A 280 -15.14 -11.77 8.37
N LEU A 281 -15.44 -10.74 7.57
CA LEU A 281 -14.57 -9.55 7.49
C LEU A 281 -14.48 -8.83 8.84
N LYS A 282 -15.60 -8.71 9.56
CA LYS A 282 -15.64 -8.13 10.92
C LYS A 282 -14.80 -8.91 11.93
N GLU A 283 -14.92 -10.23 11.92
CA GLU A 283 -14.17 -11.10 12.83
C GLU A 283 -12.67 -11.01 12.55
N GLU A 284 -12.26 -11.03 11.26
CA GLU A 284 -10.85 -10.90 10.90
C GLU A 284 -10.29 -9.53 11.29
N LEU A 285 -11.05 -8.44 11.08
CA LEU A 285 -10.64 -7.11 11.53
C LEU A 285 -10.49 -7.05 13.06
N GLY A 286 -11.43 -7.61 13.80
CA GLY A 286 -11.37 -7.69 15.27
C GLY A 286 -10.14 -8.46 15.76
N ARG A 287 -9.80 -9.58 15.11
CA ARG A 287 -8.59 -10.36 15.43
C ARG A 287 -7.33 -9.56 15.14
N TRP A 288 -7.28 -8.88 14.00
CA TRP A 288 -6.14 -8.05 13.59
C TRP A 288 -5.90 -6.92 14.58
N CYS A 289 -6.93 -6.14 14.92
CA CYS A 289 -6.84 -5.06 15.90
C CYS A 289 -6.39 -5.55 17.29
N SER A 290 -6.87 -6.73 17.71
CA SER A 290 -6.49 -7.30 19.03
C SER A 290 -5.05 -7.83 19.04
N ALA A 291 -4.49 -8.25 17.91
CA ALA A 291 -3.12 -8.73 17.79
C ALA A 291 -2.11 -7.56 17.75
N ASP A 292 -2.49 -6.43 17.18
CA ASP A 292 -1.63 -5.25 17.05
C ASP A 292 -1.48 -4.51 18.39
N THR A 293 -2.51 -4.51 19.23
CA THR A 293 -2.44 -3.98 20.62
C THR A 293 -1.44 -4.74 21.51
N LYS A 294 -0.93 -5.90 21.08
CA LYS A 294 0.10 -6.68 21.79
C LYS A 294 1.52 -6.43 21.25
N LYS A 295 1.68 -5.61 20.20
CA LYS A 295 2.98 -5.29 19.57
C LYS A 295 3.49 -3.87 19.87
N ALA A 296 2.70 -3.07 20.57
CA ALA A 296 3.11 -1.81 21.19
C ALA A 296 3.55 -2.10 22.64
#